data_7a578146f459e78dff03a268b0f7ed0c
#
_entry.id   7a578146f459e78dff03a268b0f7ed0c
#
_cell.length_a   1.000
_cell.length_b   1.000
_cell.length_c   1.000
_cell.angle_alpha   90.00
_cell.angle_beta   90.00
_cell.angle_gamma   90.00
#
_symmetry.space_group_name_H-M   'P 1'
#
loop_
_entity.id
_entity.type
_entity.pdbx_description
1 polymer ?
#
loop_
_entity_poly.entity_id
_entity_poly.type
_entity_poly.pdbx_seq_one_letter_code
_entity_poly.pdbx_strand_id
1 'polypeptide(L)'
;YIEVGTLNSLILVIGATVLLLIVASTITATYYQYLVSFPANLLSFSLSNIRKGEIEACPEPSTNNEISSAIRQFNATAEFLAQNTFLSNFGTQKPETDDRSYKAQAGVQDATLLDIKMSNFQYLASTISEEKMVKLLNKYYFYADKVSQLYNGTVSYCSDDEVLINFSTAQFIEEQAFYAICAAQLFLYLADDINDIDESTANAKFKLAVHSGKTISGLYSPITQKIDNLTGKTLDLTRAICDECPNNSVLISASAFEHAGAGTRIEADKFGGSEQDRINIYIGLEPMSEYRLLLKRQANQLVSLFSK
;
A
#
# COMPACT_ATOMS: atom_id res chain seq x y z
N TYR A 1 -19.45 19.53 -80.17
CA TYR A 1 -19.37 18.15 -79.64
C TYR A 1 -18.04 17.81 -78.96
N ILE A 2 -16.92 18.41 -79.37
CA ILE A 2 -15.59 18.18 -78.83
C ILE A 2 -15.42 18.88 -77.47
N GLU A 3 -16.00 20.05 -77.26
CA GLU A 3 -15.90 20.81 -76.00
C GLU A 3 -16.62 20.14 -74.81
N VAL A 4 -17.75 19.49 -75.02
CA VAL A 4 -18.52 18.80 -73.99
C VAL A 4 -17.81 17.52 -73.49
N GLY A 5 -17.09 16.83 -74.38
CA GLY A 5 -16.28 15.68 -74.06
C GLY A 5 -15.07 16.02 -73.20
N THR A 6 -14.42 17.12 -73.49
CA THR A 6 -13.26 17.62 -72.71
C THR A 6 -13.67 18.13 -71.34
N LEU A 7 -14.84 18.77 -71.20
CA LEU A 7 -15.37 19.25 -69.92
C LEU A 7 -15.75 18.08 -69.01
N ASN A 8 -16.40 17.03 -69.52
CA ASN A 8 -16.73 15.86 -68.75
C ASN A 8 -15.49 15.10 -68.27
N SER A 9 -14.47 14.97 -69.12
CA SER A 9 -13.21 14.32 -68.68
C SER A 9 -12.48 15.14 -67.63
N LEU A 10 -12.51 16.46 -67.70
CA LEU A 10 -11.93 17.36 -66.70
C LEU A 10 -12.65 17.21 -65.36
N ILE A 11 -13.96 17.20 -65.32
CA ILE A 11 -14.77 17.00 -64.10
C ILE A 11 -14.48 15.63 -63.48
N LEU A 12 -14.32 14.60 -64.29
CA LEU A 12 -14.02 13.24 -63.81
C LEU A 12 -12.62 13.16 -63.19
N VAL A 13 -11.63 13.80 -63.81
CA VAL A 13 -10.28 13.85 -63.25
C VAL A 13 -10.25 14.66 -61.94
N ILE A 14 -10.92 15.82 -61.87
CA ILE A 14 -11.04 16.58 -60.63
C ILE A 14 -11.74 15.80 -59.54
N GLY A 15 -12.85 15.10 -59.85
CA GLY A 15 -13.57 14.25 -58.91
C GLY A 15 -12.70 13.11 -58.39
N ALA A 16 -11.96 12.42 -59.25
CA ALA A 16 -11.05 11.36 -58.88
C ALA A 16 -9.90 11.87 -57.97
N THR A 17 -9.32 13.03 -58.26
CA THR A 17 -8.25 13.62 -57.44
C THR A 17 -8.76 14.05 -56.07
N VAL A 18 -9.94 14.64 -55.96
CA VAL A 18 -10.57 14.99 -54.66
C VAL A 18 -10.84 13.73 -53.84
N LEU A 19 -11.39 12.69 -54.46
CA LEU A 19 -11.64 11.40 -53.77
C LEU A 19 -10.34 10.80 -53.25
N LEU A 20 -9.30 10.82 -54.02
CA LEU A 20 -7.97 10.30 -53.64
C LEU A 20 -7.37 11.08 -52.48
N LEU A 21 -7.51 12.41 -52.45
CA LEU A 21 -7.09 13.27 -51.35
C LEU A 21 -7.87 13.00 -50.07
N ILE A 22 -9.20 12.73 -50.16
CA ILE A 22 -10.01 12.37 -48.99
C ILE A 22 -9.55 11.03 -48.41
N VAL A 23 -9.34 10.02 -49.24
CA VAL A 23 -8.86 8.72 -48.84
C VAL A 23 -7.49 8.80 -48.22
N ALA A 24 -6.55 9.53 -48.84
CA ALA A 24 -5.21 9.74 -48.29
C ALA A 24 -5.25 10.48 -46.94
N SER A 25 -6.12 11.50 -46.81
CA SER A 25 -6.31 12.25 -45.57
C SER A 25 -6.86 11.37 -44.43
N THR A 26 -7.84 10.51 -44.70
CA THR A 26 -8.41 9.60 -43.70
C THR A 26 -7.41 8.54 -43.25
N ILE A 27 -6.64 7.96 -44.18
CA ILE A 27 -5.58 7.01 -43.86
C ILE A 27 -4.51 7.68 -42.99
N THR A 28 -4.07 8.87 -43.36
CA THR A 28 -3.06 9.62 -42.59
C THR A 28 -3.57 9.99 -41.20
N ALA A 29 -4.82 10.42 -41.06
CA ALA A 29 -5.42 10.76 -39.79
C ALA A 29 -5.54 9.54 -38.86
N THR A 30 -5.99 8.39 -39.38
CA THR A 30 -6.06 7.15 -38.60
C THR A 30 -4.70 6.64 -38.18
N TYR A 31 -3.72 6.71 -39.08
CA TYR A 31 -2.35 6.34 -38.79
C TYR A 31 -1.71 7.24 -37.72
N TYR A 32 -1.95 8.55 -37.80
CA TYR A 32 -1.51 9.51 -36.80
C TYR A 32 -2.17 9.26 -35.42
N GLN A 33 -3.46 8.99 -35.39
CA GLN A 33 -4.15 8.63 -34.13
C GLN A 33 -3.52 7.39 -33.48
N TYR A 34 -3.23 6.37 -34.25
CA TYR A 34 -2.69 5.11 -33.73
C TYR A 34 -1.23 5.23 -33.26
N LEU A 35 -0.39 5.94 -34.04
CA LEU A 35 1.05 6.02 -33.76
C LEU A 35 1.44 7.11 -32.77
N VAL A 36 0.66 8.19 -32.66
CA VAL A 36 1.02 9.38 -31.89
C VAL A 36 0.01 9.68 -30.81
N SER A 37 -1.26 9.87 -31.17
CA SER A 37 -2.27 10.37 -30.23
C SER A 37 -2.57 9.36 -29.12
N PHE A 38 -2.73 8.08 -29.46
CA PHE A 38 -3.05 7.05 -28.48
C PHE A 38 -1.91 6.83 -27.48
N PRO A 39 -0.66 6.60 -27.88
CA PRO A 39 0.45 6.44 -26.93
C PRO A 39 0.74 7.70 -26.11
N ALA A 40 0.58 8.89 -26.69
CA ALA A 40 0.77 10.16 -25.97
C ALA A 40 -0.30 10.37 -24.88
N ASN A 41 -1.55 10.03 -25.16
CA ASN A 41 -2.63 10.08 -24.18
C ASN A 41 -2.40 9.05 -23.05
N LEU A 42 -1.93 7.86 -23.39
CA LEU A 42 -1.60 6.82 -22.42
C LEU A 42 -0.49 7.28 -21.47
N LEU A 43 0.58 7.87 -22.02
CA LEU A 43 1.67 8.44 -21.23
C LEU A 43 1.19 9.58 -20.33
N SER A 44 0.34 10.46 -20.85
CA SER A 44 -0.27 11.55 -20.07
C SER A 44 -1.12 11.05 -18.92
N PHE A 45 -1.90 9.98 -19.16
CA PHE A 45 -2.71 9.33 -18.13
C PHE A 45 -1.83 8.71 -17.03
N SER A 46 -0.78 7.96 -17.41
CA SER A 46 0.15 7.35 -16.45
C SER A 46 0.92 8.42 -15.63
N LEU A 47 1.31 9.54 -16.25
CA LEU A 47 1.88 10.69 -15.55
C LEU A 47 0.90 11.32 -14.54
N SER A 48 -0.39 11.38 -14.89
CA SER A 48 -1.43 11.88 -13.97
C SER A 48 -1.60 10.95 -12.77
N ASN A 49 -1.48 9.64 -12.98
CA ASN A 49 -1.59 8.64 -11.92
C ASN A 49 -0.39 8.71 -10.95
N ILE A 50 0.83 8.95 -11.46
CA ILE A 50 2.00 9.20 -10.58
C ILE A 50 1.76 10.38 -9.63
N ARG A 51 1.11 11.46 -10.11
CA ARG A 51 0.77 12.61 -9.24
C ARG A 51 -0.21 12.25 -8.13
N LYS A 52 -0.97 11.15 -8.28
CA LYS A 52 -1.88 10.61 -7.26
C LYS A 52 -1.20 9.55 -6.38
N GLY A 53 0.10 9.27 -6.61
CA GLY A 53 0.85 8.25 -5.90
C GLY A 53 0.73 6.84 -6.50
N GLU A 54 0.04 6.69 -7.64
CA GLU A 54 -0.10 5.41 -8.34
C GLU A 54 1.02 5.27 -9.36
N ILE A 55 2.06 4.50 -9.02
CA ILE A 55 3.21 4.27 -9.91
C ILE A 55 2.96 2.99 -10.70
N GLU A 56 2.26 3.11 -11.84
CA GLU A 56 2.07 2.02 -12.79
C GLU A 56 2.91 2.19 -14.04
N ALA A 57 3.45 1.07 -14.53
CA ALA A 57 4.14 1.07 -15.81
C ALA A 57 3.16 1.32 -16.95
N CYS A 58 3.50 2.23 -17.84
CA CYS A 58 2.73 2.49 -19.04
C CYS A 58 2.89 1.30 -20.01
N PRO A 59 1.82 0.77 -20.63
CA PRO A 59 1.92 -0.27 -21.65
C PRO A 59 2.86 0.15 -22.78
N GLU A 60 3.81 -0.72 -23.12
CA GLU A 60 4.74 -0.42 -24.22
C GLU A 60 4.05 -0.56 -25.57
N PRO A 61 4.09 0.50 -26.42
CA PRO A 61 3.60 0.39 -27.79
C PRO A 61 4.56 -0.48 -28.61
N SER A 62 3.99 -1.23 -29.55
CA SER A 62 4.75 -2.09 -30.47
C SER A 62 5.58 -1.35 -31.53
N THR A 63 5.49 -0.02 -31.56
CA THR A 63 6.17 0.85 -32.52
C THR A 63 7.48 1.37 -31.96
N ASN A 64 8.45 1.62 -32.84
CA ASN A 64 9.76 2.14 -32.47
C ASN A 64 9.89 3.62 -32.92
N ASN A 65 9.26 4.51 -32.19
CA ASN A 65 9.27 5.96 -32.41
C ASN A 65 9.66 6.71 -31.13
N GLU A 66 9.74 8.04 -31.20
CA GLU A 66 10.14 8.91 -30.10
C GLU A 66 9.21 8.77 -28.88
N ILE A 67 7.91 8.57 -29.11
CA ILE A 67 6.93 8.38 -28.04
C ILE A 67 7.14 7.03 -27.35
N SER A 68 7.44 5.98 -28.09
CA SER A 68 7.79 4.68 -27.53
C SER A 68 9.08 4.75 -26.69
N SER A 69 10.05 5.55 -27.14
CA SER A 69 11.26 5.81 -26.37
C SER A 69 10.95 6.57 -25.07
N ALA A 70 10.08 7.57 -25.14
CA ALA A 70 9.62 8.31 -23.96
C ALA A 70 8.88 7.41 -22.96
N ILE A 71 8.03 6.49 -23.45
CA ILE A 71 7.33 5.49 -22.60
C ILE A 71 8.33 4.56 -21.93
N ARG A 72 9.35 4.06 -22.64
CA ARG A 72 10.39 3.22 -22.02
C ARG A 72 11.19 3.97 -20.96
N GLN A 73 11.56 5.23 -21.21
CA GLN A 73 12.24 6.08 -20.21
C GLN A 73 11.33 6.36 -19.01
N PHE A 74 10.04 6.61 -19.26
CA PHE A 74 9.06 6.77 -18.21
C PHE A 74 8.95 5.51 -17.35
N ASN A 75 8.82 4.33 -17.96
CA ASN A 75 8.75 3.05 -17.24
C ASN A 75 10.01 2.78 -16.41
N ALA A 76 11.19 3.04 -16.96
CA ALA A 76 12.45 2.93 -16.23
C ALA A 76 12.51 3.92 -15.05
N THR A 77 12.02 5.15 -15.24
CA THR A 77 11.95 6.15 -14.17
C THR A 77 10.90 5.79 -13.12
N ALA A 78 9.73 5.28 -13.54
CA ALA A 78 8.68 4.83 -12.63
C ALA A 78 9.17 3.63 -11.79
N GLU A 79 9.87 2.69 -12.41
CA GLU A 79 10.49 1.57 -11.71
C GLU A 79 11.58 2.04 -10.73
N PHE A 80 12.44 2.95 -11.15
CA PHE A 80 13.47 3.58 -10.30
C PHE A 80 12.85 4.37 -9.14
N LEU A 81 11.77 5.14 -9.38
CA LEU A 81 11.04 5.85 -8.34
C LEU A 81 10.35 4.87 -7.38
N ALA A 82 9.71 3.83 -7.89
CA ALA A 82 9.11 2.78 -7.06
C ALA A 82 10.16 2.10 -6.16
N GLN A 83 11.32 1.76 -6.73
CA GLN A 83 12.44 1.20 -5.99
C GLN A 83 13.06 2.19 -5.00
N ASN A 84 13.26 3.46 -5.39
CA ASN A 84 13.87 4.47 -4.55
C ASN A 84 12.90 5.03 -3.50
N THR A 85 11.61 5.17 -3.80
CA THR A 85 10.61 5.52 -2.79
C THR A 85 10.51 4.41 -1.76
N PHE A 86 10.58 3.16 -2.20
CA PHE A 86 10.69 2.02 -1.32
C PHE A 86 12.03 2.05 -0.53
N LEU A 87 13.17 2.25 -1.21
CA LEU A 87 14.49 2.29 -0.60
C LEU A 87 14.74 3.56 0.24
N SER A 88 14.16 4.71 -0.11
CA SER A 88 14.29 5.92 0.71
C SER A 88 13.51 5.82 2.02
N ASN A 89 12.43 5.04 2.03
CA ASN A 89 11.74 4.70 3.27
C ASN A 89 12.53 3.66 4.12
N PHE A 90 13.45 2.89 3.51
CA PHE A 90 14.28 1.89 4.20
C PHE A 90 15.78 2.19 4.18
N GLY A 91 16.26 3.03 3.25
CA GLY A 91 17.66 3.40 3.12
C GLY A 91 18.00 4.59 4.00
N THR A 92 18.75 4.32 5.04
CA THR A 92 19.56 5.30 5.78
C THR A 92 18.88 6.67 6.00
N GLN A 93 17.81 6.72 6.74
CA GLN A 93 17.71 7.80 7.68
C GLN A 93 18.83 7.55 8.73
N LYS A 94 20.08 8.04 8.45
CA LYS A 94 20.79 8.72 9.50
C LYS A 94 19.73 9.57 10.16
N PRO A 95 19.59 9.55 11.49
CA PRO A 95 18.86 10.59 12.15
C PRO A 95 19.59 11.88 11.77
N GLU A 96 19.21 12.51 10.64
CA GLU A 96 19.30 13.94 10.60
C GLU A 96 18.51 14.32 11.82
N THR A 97 19.21 14.85 12.77
CA THR A 97 18.69 15.71 13.81
C THR A 97 18.02 16.87 13.07
N ASP A 98 16.95 16.55 12.35
CA ASP A 98 15.97 17.52 11.93
C ASP A 98 15.33 17.93 13.25
N ASP A 99 15.77 19.08 13.72
CA ASP A 99 15.28 19.82 14.88
C ASP A 99 13.83 20.30 14.65
N ARG A 100 13.05 19.51 13.94
CA ARG A 100 11.63 19.40 14.05
C ARG A 100 11.39 18.65 15.35
N SER A 101 11.68 19.33 16.45
CA SER A 101 10.94 19.08 17.66
C SER A 101 9.46 19.19 17.26
N TYR A 102 8.86 18.05 16.86
CA TYR A 102 7.46 17.86 17.07
C TYR A 102 7.33 18.16 18.58
N LYS A 103 6.91 19.36 18.89
CA LYS A 103 6.27 19.61 20.15
C LYS A 103 5.07 18.70 20.10
N ALA A 104 5.28 17.44 20.51
CA ALA A 104 4.22 16.52 20.78
C ALA A 104 3.38 17.26 21.80
N GLN A 105 2.32 17.94 21.34
CA GLN A 105 1.40 18.59 22.22
C GLN A 105 0.78 17.45 23.00
N ALA A 106 1.21 17.32 24.26
CA ALA A 106 0.56 16.42 25.19
C ALA A 106 -0.94 16.74 25.12
N GLY A 107 -1.74 15.78 24.67
CA GLY A 107 -3.16 16.04 24.48
C GLY A 107 -3.90 14.85 23.88
N VAL A 108 -5.20 15.05 23.72
CA VAL A 108 -6.08 14.09 23.05
C VAL A 108 -5.99 14.32 21.54
N GLN A 109 -5.61 13.30 20.81
CA GLN A 109 -5.57 13.31 19.36
C GLN A 109 -6.26 12.08 18.77
N ASP A 110 -6.74 12.20 17.55
CA ASP A 110 -7.24 11.05 16.80
C ASP A 110 -6.04 10.21 16.31
N ALA A 111 -6.13 8.89 16.50
CA ALA A 111 -5.12 7.95 16.08
C ALA A 111 -5.75 6.65 15.61
N THR A 112 -5.11 5.99 14.65
CA THR A 112 -5.40 4.61 14.32
C THR A 112 -4.27 3.74 14.83
N LEU A 113 -4.63 2.68 15.54
CA LEU A 113 -3.71 1.72 16.13
C LEU A 113 -3.84 0.39 15.41
N LEU A 114 -2.71 -0.24 15.16
CA LEU A 114 -2.59 -1.64 14.73
C LEU A 114 -1.88 -2.42 15.85
N ASP A 115 -2.55 -3.41 16.38
CA ASP A 115 -1.97 -4.37 17.30
C ASP A 115 -1.69 -5.68 16.58
N ILE A 116 -0.48 -6.19 16.71
CA ILE A 116 -0.01 -7.46 16.14
C ILE A 116 0.44 -8.34 17.30
N LYS A 117 -0.26 -9.46 17.50
CA LYS A 117 -0.01 -10.37 18.62
C LYS A 117 0.30 -11.78 18.15
N MET A 118 1.36 -12.38 18.65
CA MET A 118 1.69 -13.79 18.44
C MET A 118 0.91 -14.65 19.44
N SER A 119 -0.23 -15.20 19.01
CA SER A 119 -1.21 -15.87 19.90
C SER A 119 -0.71 -17.14 20.56
N ASN A 120 0.28 -17.81 19.98
CA ASN A 120 0.84 -19.06 20.50
C ASN A 120 2.28 -18.92 21.01
N PHE A 121 2.69 -17.70 21.39
CA PHE A 121 4.05 -17.40 21.86
C PHE A 121 4.49 -18.33 23.00
N GLN A 122 3.69 -18.50 24.05
CA GLN A 122 4.01 -19.34 25.20
C GLN A 122 4.24 -20.81 24.82
N TYR A 123 3.44 -21.32 23.88
CA TYR A 123 3.62 -22.66 23.36
C TYR A 123 4.94 -22.78 22.58
N LEU A 124 5.25 -21.83 21.71
CA LEU A 124 6.51 -21.83 20.96
C LEU A 124 7.72 -21.71 21.90
N ALA A 125 7.67 -20.81 22.87
CA ALA A 125 8.74 -20.60 23.85
C ALA A 125 9.05 -21.88 24.68
N SER A 126 8.04 -22.77 24.85
CA SER A 126 8.22 -24.02 25.57
C SER A 126 8.61 -25.21 24.68
N THR A 127 8.45 -25.12 23.35
CA THR A 127 8.58 -26.28 22.43
C THR A 127 9.75 -26.17 21.46
N ILE A 128 10.18 -24.96 21.11
CA ILE A 128 11.30 -24.76 20.17
C ILE A 128 12.58 -24.37 20.91
N SER A 129 13.73 -24.58 20.29
CA SER A 129 15.02 -24.17 20.89
C SER A 129 15.15 -22.65 20.96
N GLU A 130 15.93 -22.16 21.92
CA GLU A 130 16.22 -20.72 22.09
C GLU A 130 16.74 -20.07 20.80
N GLU A 131 17.63 -20.75 20.07
CA GLU A 131 18.17 -20.26 18.81
C GLU A 131 17.08 -20.05 17.74
N LYS A 132 16.15 -20.99 17.61
CA LYS A 132 15.00 -20.89 16.69
C LYS A 132 14.06 -19.79 17.12
N MET A 133 13.81 -19.65 18.44
CA MET A 133 13.00 -18.58 18.99
C MET A 133 13.58 -17.21 18.69
N VAL A 134 14.89 -17.03 18.85
CA VAL A 134 15.58 -15.77 18.50
C VAL A 134 15.43 -15.46 17.00
N LYS A 135 15.59 -16.45 16.12
CA LYS A 135 15.39 -16.27 14.67
C LYS A 135 13.95 -15.84 14.34
N LEU A 136 12.95 -16.51 14.97
CA LEU A 136 11.54 -16.20 14.81
C LEU A 136 11.23 -14.76 15.24
N LEU A 137 11.64 -14.39 16.46
CA LEU A 137 11.40 -13.06 17.00
C LEU A 137 12.10 -11.97 16.20
N ASN A 138 13.33 -12.21 15.73
CA ASN A 138 14.05 -11.26 14.90
C ASN A 138 13.30 -11.01 13.57
N LYS A 139 12.77 -12.04 12.90
CA LYS A 139 11.94 -11.87 11.70
C LYS A 139 10.65 -11.12 12.03
N TYR A 140 9.97 -11.51 13.11
CA TYR A 140 8.73 -10.88 13.57
C TYR A 140 8.90 -9.37 13.78
N TYR A 141 9.89 -8.99 14.61
CA TYR A 141 10.14 -7.57 14.92
C TYR A 141 10.64 -6.79 13.72
N PHE A 142 11.51 -7.39 12.91
CA PHE A 142 12.00 -6.75 11.69
C PHE A 142 10.83 -6.43 10.75
N TYR A 143 9.95 -7.38 10.49
CA TYR A 143 8.83 -7.14 9.57
C TYR A 143 7.80 -6.19 10.17
N ALA A 144 7.50 -6.26 11.46
CA ALA A 144 6.61 -5.31 12.11
C ALA A 144 7.15 -3.87 12.02
N ASP A 145 8.46 -3.68 12.25
CA ASP A 145 9.14 -2.38 12.09
C ASP A 145 9.09 -1.89 10.64
N LYS A 146 9.45 -2.74 9.67
CA LYS A 146 9.49 -2.35 8.25
C LYS A 146 8.09 -2.05 7.70
N VAL A 147 7.10 -2.84 8.07
CA VAL A 147 5.71 -2.58 7.70
C VAL A 147 5.22 -1.26 8.31
N SER A 148 5.56 -0.97 9.57
CA SER A 148 5.21 0.30 10.19
C SER A 148 5.82 1.48 9.44
N GLN A 149 7.12 1.43 9.15
CA GLN A 149 7.84 2.49 8.44
C GLN A 149 7.27 2.73 7.03
N LEU A 150 6.95 1.65 6.29
CA LEU A 150 6.42 1.73 4.92
C LEU A 150 5.10 2.51 4.85
N TYR A 151 4.28 2.41 5.88
CA TYR A 151 2.98 3.06 5.96
C TYR A 151 2.95 4.26 6.92
N ASN A 152 4.10 4.87 7.19
CA ASN A 152 4.23 6.05 8.09
C ASN A 152 3.68 5.80 9.50
N GLY A 153 3.72 4.56 9.96
CA GLY A 153 3.42 4.20 11.34
C GLY A 153 4.64 4.33 12.24
N THR A 154 4.42 4.32 13.54
CA THR A 154 5.46 4.32 14.56
C THR A 154 5.20 3.21 15.55
N VAL A 155 6.18 2.33 15.79
CA VAL A 155 6.08 1.30 16.83
C VAL A 155 6.07 2.00 18.18
N SER A 156 4.93 1.91 18.89
CA SER A 156 4.72 2.57 20.19
C SER A 156 4.90 1.63 21.37
N TYR A 157 4.78 0.32 21.14
CA TYR A 157 5.00 -0.71 22.14
C TYR A 157 5.51 -1.98 21.48
N CYS A 158 6.42 -2.67 22.14
CA CYS A 158 6.94 -3.96 21.70
C CYS A 158 7.25 -4.79 22.94
N SER A 159 6.70 -6.01 22.97
CA SER A 159 7.02 -7.05 23.96
C SER A 159 7.27 -8.37 23.23
N ASP A 160 7.45 -9.44 23.96
CA ASP A 160 7.76 -10.75 23.39
C ASP A 160 6.74 -11.24 22.35
N ASP A 161 5.47 -11.00 22.62
CA ASP A 161 4.36 -11.50 21.79
C ASP A 161 3.50 -10.41 21.12
N GLU A 162 3.73 -9.12 21.43
CA GLU A 162 2.89 -8.01 21.01
C GLU A 162 3.72 -6.87 20.42
N VAL A 163 3.30 -6.36 19.27
CA VAL A 163 3.81 -5.12 18.69
C VAL A 163 2.63 -4.19 18.37
N LEU A 164 2.64 -3.01 19.00
CA LEU A 164 1.65 -1.97 18.76
C LEU A 164 2.21 -0.87 17.88
N ILE A 165 1.52 -0.56 16.79
CA ILE A 165 1.90 0.46 15.82
C ILE A 165 0.86 1.58 15.84
N ASN A 166 1.31 2.83 15.89
CA ASN A 166 0.51 4.03 15.85
C ASN A 166 0.66 4.75 14.51
N PHE A 167 -0.46 5.13 13.89
CA PHE A 167 -0.53 5.82 12.60
C PHE A 167 -1.00 7.27 12.72
N SER A 168 -0.85 7.91 13.87
CA SER A 168 -1.27 9.31 14.11
C SER A 168 -0.48 10.38 13.32
N THR A 169 0.59 9.98 12.62
CA THR A 169 1.45 10.89 11.87
C THR A 169 0.88 11.31 10.51
N ALA A 170 -0.08 10.56 9.97
CA ALA A 170 -0.77 10.94 8.74
C ALA A 170 -1.70 12.16 8.99
N GLN A 171 -1.77 13.04 8.01
CA GLN A 171 -2.49 14.31 8.12
C GLN A 171 -4.01 14.13 8.30
N PHE A 172 -4.59 13.09 7.71
CA PHE A 172 -6.02 12.79 7.74
C PHE A 172 -6.27 11.41 8.35
N ILE A 173 -7.32 11.30 9.16
CA ILE A 173 -7.68 10.04 9.83
C ILE A 173 -8.06 8.93 8.85
N GLU A 174 -8.61 9.30 7.70
CA GLU A 174 -8.94 8.39 6.61
C GLU A 174 -7.68 7.68 6.05
N GLU A 175 -6.58 8.42 5.94
CA GLU A 175 -5.29 7.86 5.52
C GLU A 175 -4.68 7.00 6.62
N GLN A 176 -4.76 7.43 7.88
CA GLN A 176 -4.28 6.64 9.02
C GLN A 176 -4.92 5.26 9.05
N ALA A 177 -6.26 5.21 8.94
CA ALA A 177 -7.02 3.97 8.98
C ALA A 177 -6.69 3.07 7.78
N PHE A 178 -6.62 3.63 6.59
CA PHE A 178 -6.27 2.90 5.38
C PHE A 178 -4.85 2.32 5.43
N TYR A 179 -3.88 3.11 5.87
CA TYR A 179 -2.49 2.68 6.00
C TYR A 179 -2.34 1.59 7.06
N ALA A 180 -3.03 1.70 8.19
CA ALA A 180 -3.02 0.67 9.23
C ALA A 180 -3.56 -0.67 8.71
N ILE A 181 -4.63 -0.65 7.91
CA ILE A 181 -5.21 -1.88 7.32
C ILE A 181 -4.27 -2.46 6.25
N CYS A 182 -3.69 -1.63 5.39
CA CYS A 182 -2.68 -2.10 4.43
C CYS A 182 -1.46 -2.70 5.13
N ALA A 183 -0.99 -2.06 6.20
CA ALA A 183 0.09 -2.57 7.03
C ALA A 183 -0.23 -3.93 7.65
N ALA A 184 -1.45 -4.09 8.20
CA ALA A 184 -1.92 -5.35 8.76
C ALA A 184 -1.95 -6.47 7.71
N GLN A 185 -2.48 -6.19 6.52
CA GLN A 185 -2.53 -7.17 5.42
C GLN A 185 -1.13 -7.52 4.89
N LEU A 186 -0.27 -6.52 4.75
CA LEU A 186 1.12 -6.74 4.35
C LEU A 186 1.84 -7.66 5.36
N PHE A 187 1.64 -7.42 6.66
CA PHE A 187 2.23 -8.28 7.70
C PHE A 187 1.73 -9.72 7.59
N LEU A 188 0.44 -9.95 7.31
CA LEU A 188 -0.07 -11.30 7.08
C LEU A 188 0.56 -11.99 5.87
N TYR A 189 0.87 -11.27 4.79
CA TYR A 189 1.60 -11.84 3.65
C TYR A 189 3.05 -12.22 3.99
N LEU A 190 3.62 -11.65 5.05
CA LEU A 190 4.96 -11.97 5.53
C LEU A 190 4.97 -13.10 6.57
N ALA A 191 3.79 -13.51 7.07
CA ALA A 191 3.68 -14.54 8.11
C ALA A 191 4.27 -15.89 7.67
N ASP A 192 4.16 -16.23 6.39
CA ASP A 192 4.75 -17.47 5.85
C ASP A 192 6.28 -17.41 5.89
N ASP A 193 6.90 -16.27 5.55
CA ASP A 193 8.35 -16.10 5.63
C ASP A 193 8.83 -16.06 7.09
N ILE A 194 8.05 -15.46 8.01
CA ILE A 194 8.37 -15.51 9.45
C ILE A 194 8.47 -16.96 9.92
N ASN A 195 7.60 -17.82 9.42
CA ASN A 195 7.53 -19.23 9.75
C ASN A 195 8.54 -20.12 9.00
N ASP A 196 9.18 -19.58 7.97
CA ASP A 196 10.23 -20.28 7.22
C ASP A 196 11.57 -20.28 7.99
N ILE A 197 11.60 -21.06 9.09
CA ILE A 197 12.80 -21.25 9.92
C ILE A 197 13.29 -22.69 9.80
N ASP A 198 12.38 -23.65 9.86
CA ASP A 198 12.65 -25.09 9.79
C ASP A 198 11.33 -25.85 9.65
N GLU A 199 11.27 -26.83 8.74
CA GLU A 199 10.08 -27.66 8.46
C GLU A 199 9.53 -28.39 9.71
N SER A 200 10.38 -28.63 10.72
CA SER A 200 9.99 -29.30 11.97
C SER A 200 9.40 -28.38 13.04
N THR A 201 9.40 -27.05 12.82
CA THR A 201 9.00 -26.08 13.82
C THR A 201 7.53 -25.76 13.70
N ALA A 202 6.80 -25.74 14.83
CA ALA A 202 5.42 -25.29 14.84
C ALA A 202 5.32 -23.83 14.44
N ASN A 203 4.36 -23.50 13.56
CA ASN A 203 4.18 -22.18 13.03
C ASN A 203 3.67 -21.20 14.08
N ALA A 204 4.25 -20.00 14.09
CA ALA A 204 3.70 -18.85 14.79
C ALA A 204 2.34 -18.46 14.21
N LYS A 205 1.40 -18.14 15.08
CA LYS A 205 0.05 -17.70 14.71
C LYS A 205 -0.14 -16.27 15.15
N PHE A 206 -0.57 -15.43 14.23
CA PHE A 206 -0.74 -14.01 14.48
C PHE A 206 -2.21 -13.62 14.56
N LYS A 207 -2.52 -12.71 15.46
CA LYS A 207 -3.79 -12.01 15.55
C LYS A 207 -3.53 -10.54 15.34
N LEU A 208 -4.36 -9.88 14.52
CA LEU A 208 -4.19 -8.47 14.22
C LEU A 208 -5.49 -7.71 14.47
N ALA A 209 -5.39 -6.50 15.00
CA ALA A 209 -6.54 -5.62 15.16
C ALA A 209 -6.22 -4.19 14.76
N VAL A 210 -7.15 -3.57 14.03
CA VAL A 210 -7.09 -2.15 13.66
C VAL A 210 -8.27 -1.41 14.26
N HIS A 211 -7.99 -0.38 15.04
CA HIS A 211 -9.01 0.47 15.66
C HIS A 211 -8.63 1.94 15.58
N SER A 212 -9.60 2.78 15.22
CA SER A 212 -9.47 4.25 15.20
C SER A 212 -10.27 4.88 16.33
N GLY A 213 -9.64 5.80 17.04
CA GLY A 213 -10.28 6.52 18.13
C GLY A 213 -9.37 7.59 18.74
N LYS A 214 -9.86 8.20 19.82
CA LYS A 214 -9.08 9.23 20.53
C LYS A 214 -8.11 8.61 21.51
N THR A 215 -6.84 9.00 21.39
CA THR A 215 -5.75 8.61 22.29
C THR A 215 -5.20 9.82 23.01
N ILE A 216 -4.58 9.57 24.15
CA ILE A 216 -3.77 10.57 24.85
C ILE A 216 -2.33 10.32 24.43
N SER A 217 -1.72 11.29 23.78
CA SER A 217 -0.33 11.27 23.32
C SER A 217 0.53 12.26 24.11
N GLY A 218 1.84 12.22 23.89
CA GLY A 218 2.76 13.14 24.52
C GLY A 218 3.21 12.69 25.92
N LEU A 219 3.07 11.38 26.21
CA LEU A 219 3.63 10.80 27.41
C LEU A 219 5.11 10.44 27.21
N TYR A 220 5.93 10.71 28.23
CA TYR A 220 7.33 10.32 28.21
C TYR A 220 7.49 8.81 28.33
N SER A 221 8.22 8.21 27.40
CA SER A 221 8.66 6.82 27.47
C SER A 221 10.05 6.73 28.07
N PRO A 222 10.24 6.09 29.22
CA PRO A 222 11.57 5.91 29.80
C PRO A 222 12.44 4.92 29.00
N ILE A 223 11.83 4.11 28.13
CA ILE A 223 12.53 3.12 27.30
C ILE A 223 13.16 3.81 26.09
N THR A 224 12.36 4.57 25.32
CA THR A 224 12.83 5.29 24.13
C THR A 224 13.45 6.65 24.47
N GLN A 225 13.25 7.13 25.70
CA GLN A 225 13.63 8.48 26.17
C GLN A 225 13.00 9.60 25.30
N LYS A 226 11.85 9.33 24.70
CA LYS A 226 11.10 10.25 23.86
C LYS A 226 9.69 10.46 24.43
N ILE A 227 9.01 11.48 23.92
CA ILE A 227 7.61 11.79 24.23
C ILE A 227 6.74 11.19 23.12
N ASP A 228 6.66 9.88 23.06
CA ASP A 228 5.98 9.10 22.01
C ASP A 228 5.00 8.05 22.54
N ASN A 229 4.84 7.97 23.84
CA ASN A 229 3.98 6.98 24.46
C ASN A 229 2.50 7.37 24.39
N LEU A 230 1.62 6.37 24.27
CA LEU A 230 0.18 6.50 24.11
C LEU A 230 -0.55 5.82 25.28
N THR A 231 -1.71 6.34 25.61
CA THR A 231 -2.64 5.69 26.55
C THR A 231 -4.09 6.05 26.25
N GLY A 232 -5.02 5.33 26.81
CA GLY A 232 -6.44 5.60 26.74
C GLY A 232 -7.27 4.43 26.24
N LYS A 233 -8.59 4.64 26.24
CA LYS A 233 -9.56 3.59 25.87
C LYS A 233 -9.35 3.00 24.47
N THR A 234 -8.84 3.78 23.53
CA THR A 234 -8.54 3.30 22.17
C THR A 234 -7.48 2.19 22.19
N LEU A 235 -6.46 2.32 23.02
CA LEU A 235 -5.46 1.29 23.21
C LEU A 235 -6.06 0.00 23.80
N ASP A 236 -6.84 0.15 24.89
CA ASP A 236 -7.47 -0.98 25.56
C ASP A 236 -8.45 -1.72 24.62
N LEU A 237 -9.22 -0.97 23.83
CA LEU A 237 -10.15 -1.52 22.84
C LEU A 237 -9.42 -2.21 21.68
N THR A 238 -8.31 -1.66 21.20
CA THR A 238 -7.50 -2.30 20.14
C THR A 238 -7.01 -3.67 20.61
N ARG A 239 -6.49 -3.76 21.83
CA ARG A 239 -6.05 -5.02 22.43
C ARG A 239 -7.20 -6.01 22.63
N ALA A 240 -8.34 -5.54 23.14
CA ALA A 240 -9.51 -6.39 23.32
C ALA A 240 -10.02 -6.97 21.99
N ILE A 241 -10.04 -6.17 20.91
CA ILE A 241 -10.39 -6.64 19.56
C ILE A 241 -9.35 -7.65 19.07
N CYS A 242 -8.05 -7.42 19.33
CA CYS A 242 -6.99 -8.33 18.94
C CYS A 242 -7.10 -9.69 19.65
N ASP A 243 -7.46 -9.71 20.94
CA ASP A 243 -7.65 -10.94 21.69
C ASP A 243 -8.78 -11.82 21.13
N GLU A 244 -9.86 -11.21 20.62
CA GLU A 244 -10.99 -11.89 19.98
C GLU A 244 -10.70 -12.29 18.52
N CYS A 245 -9.60 -11.83 17.94
CA CYS A 245 -9.27 -12.08 16.53
C CYS A 245 -8.98 -13.58 16.28
N PRO A 246 -9.49 -14.16 15.19
CA PRO A 246 -9.04 -15.48 14.73
C PRO A 246 -7.55 -15.45 14.36
N ASN A 247 -6.89 -16.60 14.45
CA ASN A 247 -5.49 -16.69 14.06
C ASN A 247 -5.30 -16.38 12.57
N ASN A 248 -4.22 -15.68 12.27
CA ASN A 248 -3.81 -15.28 10.92
C ASN A 248 -4.89 -14.46 10.20
N SER A 249 -5.56 -13.59 10.95
CA SER A 249 -6.63 -12.72 10.46
C SER A 249 -6.46 -11.29 10.99
N VAL A 250 -7.18 -10.37 10.39
CA VAL A 250 -7.26 -8.97 10.83
C VAL A 250 -8.70 -8.66 11.23
N LEU A 251 -8.91 -8.18 12.43
CA LEU A 251 -10.17 -7.56 12.84
C LEU A 251 -10.07 -6.04 12.75
N ILE A 252 -11.12 -5.43 12.24
CA ILE A 252 -11.19 -3.99 11.99
C ILE A 252 -12.43 -3.46 12.71
N SER A 253 -12.27 -2.46 13.56
CA SER A 253 -13.43 -1.79 14.17
C SER A 253 -14.24 -1.00 13.15
N ALA A 254 -15.51 -0.78 13.41
CA ALA A 254 -16.39 0.03 12.54
C ALA A 254 -15.78 1.41 12.27
N SER A 255 -15.23 2.08 13.30
CA SER A 255 -14.62 3.40 13.14
C SER A 255 -13.43 3.37 12.17
N ALA A 256 -12.55 2.38 12.28
CA ALA A 256 -11.42 2.24 11.36
C ALA A 256 -11.89 1.86 9.94
N PHE A 257 -12.89 0.99 9.82
CA PHE A 257 -13.43 0.56 8.54
C PHE A 257 -14.11 1.71 7.78
N GLU A 258 -14.91 2.51 8.47
CA GLU A 258 -15.58 3.69 7.90
C GLU A 258 -14.55 4.75 7.47
N HIS A 259 -13.58 5.07 8.31
CA HIS A 259 -12.51 6.02 7.97
C HIS A 259 -11.66 5.56 6.79
N ALA A 260 -11.37 4.27 6.68
CA ALA A 260 -10.56 3.73 5.60
C ALA A 260 -11.26 3.69 4.23
N GLY A 261 -12.53 4.07 4.13
CA GLY A 261 -13.32 4.03 2.91
C GLY A 261 -13.97 2.68 2.68
N ALA A 262 -14.83 2.27 3.64
CA ALA A 262 -15.63 1.06 3.59
C ALA A 262 -16.30 0.83 2.23
N GLY A 263 -16.13 -0.37 1.66
CA GLY A 263 -16.74 -0.78 0.40
C GLY A 263 -16.17 -0.14 -0.87
N THR A 264 -15.24 0.83 -0.76
CA THR A 264 -14.58 1.46 -1.91
C THR A 264 -13.11 1.11 -2.04
N ARG A 265 -12.42 0.90 -0.91
CA ARG A 265 -10.97 0.60 -0.87
C ARG A 265 -10.67 -0.73 -0.21
N ILE A 266 -11.57 -1.19 0.68
CA ILE A 266 -11.36 -2.38 1.52
C ILE A 266 -12.64 -3.22 1.51
N GLU A 267 -12.48 -4.53 1.34
CA GLU A 267 -13.52 -5.51 1.53
C GLU A 267 -13.38 -6.14 2.91
N ALA A 268 -14.47 -6.17 3.65
CA ALA A 268 -14.52 -6.82 4.95
C ALA A 268 -15.93 -7.34 5.23
N ASP A 269 -16.01 -8.50 5.88
CA ASP A 269 -17.27 -9.08 6.32
C ASP A 269 -17.55 -8.73 7.77
N LYS A 270 -18.81 -8.63 8.13
CA LYS A 270 -19.20 -8.42 9.52
C LYS A 270 -18.83 -9.66 10.34
N PHE A 271 -17.92 -9.51 11.28
CA PHE A 271 -17.48 -10.58 12.17
C PHE A 271 -18.39 -10.74 13.39
N GLY A 272 -18.76 -9.61 14.01
CA GLY A 272 -19.57 -9.62 15.23
C GLY A 272 -19.80 -8.20 15.72
N GLY A 273 -20.33 -8.11 16.94
CA GLY A 273 -20.49 -6.85 17.66
C GLY A 273 -20.82 -7.16 19.10
N SER A 274 -20.21 -6.43 20.03
CA SER A 274 -20.64 -6.43 21.43
C SER A 274 -21.85 -5.53 21.54
N GLU A 275 -23.01 -6.09 21.91
CA GLU A 275 -24.21 -5.28 22.21
C GLU A 275 -23.97 -4.35 23.40
N GLN A 276 -23.07 -4.73 24.32
CA GLN A 276 -22.74 -3.94 25.51
C GLN A 276 -21.87 -2.71 25.18
N ASP A 277 -20.95 -2.82 24.21
CA ASP A 277 -20.04 -1.72 23.84
C ASP A 277 -20.45 -0.99 22.56
N ARG A 278 -21.48 -1.41 21.86
CA ARG A 278 -21.99 -0.87 20.58
C ARG A 278 -20.91 -0.78 19.47
N ILE A 279 -19.92 -1.66 19.50
CA ILE A 279 -18.84 -1.68 18.52
C ILE A 279 -19.10 -2.80 17.54
N ASN A 280 -19.35 -2.46 16.28
CA ASN A 280 -19.32 -3.44 15.20
C ASN A 280 -17.87 -3.74 14.84
N ILE A 281 -17.58 -5.02 14.62
CA ILE A 281 -16.27 -5.51 14.25
C ILE A 281 -16.39 -6.21 12.90
N TYR A 282 -15.45 -5.97 12.03
CA TYR A 282 -15.35 -6.55 10.70
C TYR A 282 -14.08 -7.40 10.61
N ILE A 283 -14.16 -8.51 9.89
CA ILE A 283 -12.98 -9.28 9.51
C ILE A 283 -12.52 -8.78 8.14
N GLY A 284 -11.28 -8.30 8.08
CA GLY A 284 -10.68 -7.87 6.83
C GLY A 284 -10.39 -9.09 5.94
N LEU A 285 -11.05 -9.15 4.78
CA LEU A 285 -10.84 -10.24 3.82
C LEU A 285 -9.57 -10.00 3.01
N GLU A 286 -9.61 -9.02 2.16
CA GLU A 286 -8.46 -8.57 1.36
C GLU A 286 -8.70 -7.12 0.89
N PRO A 287 -7.66 -6.32 0.69
CA PRO A 287 -7.81 -5.04 0.01
C PRO A 287 -8.22 -5.29 -1.44
N MET A 288 -8.90 -4.32 -2.06
CA MET A 288 -9.33 -4.43 -3.46
C MET A 288 -8.17 -4.82 -4.37
N SER A 289 -8.45 -5.45 -5.49
CA SER A 289 -7.48 -6.12 -6.39
C SER A 289 -6.27 -5.27 -6.75
N GLU A 290 -6.44 -3.95 -6.87
CA GLU A 290 -5.39 -2.98 -7.19
C GLU A 290 -4.32 -2.93 -6.10
N TYR A 291 -4.72 -2.88 -4.83
CA TYR A 291 -3.81 -2.83 -3.69
C TYR A 291 -3.17 -4.19 -3.38
N ARG A 292 -3.86 -5.29 -3.68
CA ARG A 292 -3.36 -6.65 -3.44
C ARG A 292 -2.04 -6.93 -4.17
N LEU A 293 -1.95 -6.55 -5.45
CA LEU A 293 -0.72 -6.72 -6.22
C LEU A 293 0.44 -5.89 -5.66
N LEU A 294 0.14 -4.67 -5.21
CA LEU A 294 1.13 -3.81 -4.56
C LEU A 294 1.65 -4.44 -3.27
N LEU A 295 0.75 -4.89 -2.39
CA LEU A 295 1.11 -5.51 -1.12
C LEU A 295 1.95 -6.78 -1.31
N LYS A 296 1.61 -7.63 -2.29
CA LYS A 296 2.41 -8.82 -2.62
C LYS A 296 3.82 -8.48 -3.11
N ARG A 297 3.95 -7.44 -3.94
CA ARG A 297 5.27 -6.95 -4.37
C ARG A 297 6.08 -6.41 -3.19
N GLN A 298 5.47 -5.63 -2.31
CA GLN A 298 6.11 -5.12 -1.09
C GLN A 298 6.55 -6.27 -0.17
N ALA A 299 5.73 -7.30 0.02
CA ALA A 299 6.10 -8.48 0.80
C ALA A 299 7.35 -9.15 0.23
N ASN A 300 7.38 -9.44 -1.08
CA ASN A 300 8.54 -10.05 -1.73
C ASN A 300 9.82 -9.19 -1.60
N GLN A 301 9.69 -7.88 -1.65
CA GLN A 301 10.81 -6.96 -1.45
C GLN A 301 11.33 -7.00 -0.01
N LEU A 302 10.43 -7.01 0.99
CA LEU A 302 10.82 -7.11 2.40
C LEU A 302 11.52 -8.44 2.72
N VAL A 303 11.02 -9.55 2.17
CA VAL A 303 11.69 -10.86 2.29
C VAL A 303 13.11 -10.81 1.71
N SER A 304 13.28 -10.19 0.53
CA SER A 304 14.60 -10.04 -0.09
C SER A 304 15.55 -9.14 0.70
N LEU A 305 15.04 -8.20 1.49
CA LEU A 305 15.84 -7.33 2.35
C LEU A 305 16.33 -8.04 3.61
N PHE A 306 15.51 -8.90 4.20
CA PHE A 306 15.91 -9.68 5.38
C PHE A 306 16.97 -10.72 5.06
N SER A 307 16.96 -11.27 3.83
CA SER A 307 17.89 -12.32 3.37
C SER A 307 19.30 -11.81 3.01
N LYS A 308 19.49 -10.49 2.99
CA LYS A 308 20.80 -9.84 2.71
C LYS A 308 21.54 -9.50 4.00
#